data_91dee3122722f2298132dabca4af8e9e
#
_entry.id   91dee3122722f2298132dabca4af8e9e
#
_cell.length_a   1.000
_cell.length_b   1.000
_cell.length_c   1.000
_cell.angle_alpha   90.00
_cell.angle_beta   90.00
_cell.angle_gamma   90.00
#
_symmetry.space_group_name_H-M   'P 1'
#
loop_
_entity.id
_entity.type
_entity.pdbx_description
1 polymer ?
#
loop_
_entity_poly.entity_id
_entity_poly.type
_entity_poly.pdbx_seq_one_letter_code
_entity_poly.pdbx_strand_id
1 'polypeptide(L)'
;MKTPSPTPDAILQTAFGFWNSKVLLTAVTFDLFSTLGQGRLTGPEIGKKLDLHPLGAADFLDALVAMKFLEREGDGANAKYFNTPATAPYLDRSSPRYIGGIPEMLNAPLFKYWNDLPEALRTGKPQNETKHGGKNIFDELYADPEKLECFLDGMTGLSRINFEALADKFDFSRYRSLCDVGGATGLLCIEVAKKHPQIECITLDLSPVEAVAKKHITAAGLADRIRTATGDFFQDPLPKADVITMGMICTTGTWRKR
;
A
#
# COMPACT_ATOMS: atom_id res chain seq x y z
N MET A 1 -4.08 -44.46 8.54
CA MET A 1 -3.82 -43.15 9.19
C MET A 1 -5.15 -42.62 9.74
N LYS A 2 -5.24 -42.34 11.05
CA LYS A 2 -6.47 -41.71 11.60
C LYS A 2 -6.51 -40.27 11.11
N THR A 3 -7.60 -39.89 10.45
CA THR A 3 -7.86 -38.48 10.10
C THR A 3 -7.87 -37.66 11.40
N PRO A 4 -7.10 -36.56 11.51
CA PRO A 4 -7.13 -35.75 12.70
C PRO A 4 -8.55 -35.25 12.97
N SER A 5 -8.97 -35.26 14.24
CA SER A 5 -10.28 -34.72 14.63
C SER A 5 -10.36 -33.24 14.24
N PRO A 6 -11.48 -32.78 13.70
CA PRO A 6 -11.65 -31.36 13.36
C PRO A 6 -11.53 -30.49 14.64
N THR A 7 -10.81 -29.37 14.53
CA THR A 7 -10.65 -28.39 15.60
C THR A 7 -11.26 -27.05 15.21
N PRO A 8 -11.66 -26.17 16.16
CA PRO A 8 -12.20 -24.85 15.85
C PRO A 8 -11.14 -23.81 15.49
N ASP A 9 -9.87 -24.17 15.44
CA ASP A 9 -8.73 -23.24 15.38
C ASP A 9 -8.83 -22.27 14.21
N ALA A 10 -9.11 -22.76 12.99
CA ALA A 10 -9.23 -21.90 11.81
C ALA A 10 -10.38 -20.89 11.91
N ILE A 11 -11.50 -21.30 12.55
CA ILE A 11 -12.66 -20.42 12.78
C ILE A 11 -12.27 -19.32 13.75
N LEU A 12 -11.67 -19.68 14.88
CA LEU A 12 -11.27 -18.73 15.92
C LEU A 12 -10.17 -17.80 15.42
N GLN A 13 -9.16 -18.32 14.70
CA GLN A 13 -8.11 -17.51 14.11
C GLN A 13 -8.68 -16.45 13.16
N THR A 14 -9.64 -16.83 12.32
CA THR A 14 -10.30 -15.89 11.40
C THR A 14 -11.15 -14.87 12.17
N ALA A 15 -11.94 -15.32 13.16
CA ALA A 15 -12.81 -14.45 13.93
C ALA A 15 -12.03 -13.40 14.75
N PHE A 16 -10.88 -13.75 15.30
CA PHE A 16 -10.02 -12.83 16.07
C PHE A 16 -9.03 -12.03 15.21
N GLY A 17 -8.93 -12.33 13.92
CA GLY A 17 -7.97 -11.69 12.99
C GLY A 17 -8.07 -10.17 12.97
N PHE A 18 -9.25 -9.60 13.19
CA PHE A 18 -9.45 -8.14 13.21
C PHE A 18 -8.70 -7.45 14.37
N TRP A 19 -8.46 -8.13 15.51
CA TRP A 19 -7.69 -7.56 16.61
C TRP A 19 -6.23 -7.32 16.19
N ASN A 20 -5.61 -8.34 15.61
CA ASN A 20 -4.23 -8.25 15.11
C ASN A 20 -4.09 -7.15 14.05
N SER A 21 -5.05 -7.11 13.11
CA SER A 21 -5.08 -6.05 12.10
C SER A 21 -5.18 -4.67 12.76
N LYS A 22 -6.10 -4.49 13.72
CA LYS A 22 -6.31 -3.19 14.35
C LYS A 22 -5.10 -2.72 15.15
N VAL A 23 -4.41 -3.62 15.87
CA VAL A 23 -3.17 -3.29 16.59
C VAL A 23 -2.09 -2.80 15.63
N LEU A 24 -1.84 -3.51 14.52
CA LEU A 24 -0.85 -3.10 13.52
C LEU A 24 -1.21 -1.76 12.87
N LEU A 25 -2.46 -1.62 12.42
CA LEU A 25 -2.95 -0.40 11.77
C LEU A 25 -2.84 0.82 12.71
N THR A 26 -3.11 0.61 14.01
CA THR A 26 -2.97 1.65 15.02
C THR A 26 -1.50 2.03 15.23
N ALA A 27 -0.59 1.06 15.25
CA ALA A 27 0.85 1.32 15.36
C ALA A 27 1.39 2.18 14.20
N VAL A 28 0.91 1.91 12.98
CA VAL A 28 1.26 2.72 11.79
C VAL A 28 0.65 4.12 11.91
N THR A 29 -0.61 4.23 12.32
CA THR A 29 -1.29 5.54 12.50
C THR A 29 -0.58 6.42 13.54
N PHE A 30 -0.05 5.83 14.60
CA PHE A 30 0.73 6.54 15.62
C PHE A 30 2.18 6.84 15.20
N ASP A 31 2.58 6.41 14.01
CA ASP A 31 3.96 6.55 13.52
C ASP A 31 5.01 5.91 14.45
N LEU A 32 4.62 4.78 15.09
CA LEU A 32 5.46 4.09 16.06
C LEU A 32 6.78 3.62 15.45
N PHE A 33 6.73 3.04 14.25
CA PHE A 33 7.90 2.46 13.61
C PHE A 33 8.93 3.50 13.18
N SER A 34 8.49 4.68 12.71
CA SER A 34 9.39 5.81 12.41
C SER A 34 9.92 6.47 13.70
N THR A 35 9.06 6.52 14.74
CA THR A 35 9.49 7.01 16.07
C THR A 35 10.61 6.17 16.66
N LEU A 36 10.59 4.86 16.45
CA LEU A 36 11.68 3.95 16.82
C LEU A 36 12.88 4.09 15.87
N GLY A 37 12.66 4.23 14.57
CA GLY A 37 13.72 4.32 13.57
C GLY A 37 14.74 3.19 13.73
N GLN A 38 16.02 3.52 13.81
CA GLN A 38 17.12 2.59 14.12
C GLN A 38 17.44 2.50 15.62
N GLY A 39 16.66 3.19 16.45
CA GLY A 39 16.88 3.29 17.89
C GLY A 39 16.19 2.20 18.70
N ARG A 40 16.35 2.32 20.01
CA ARG A 40 15.71 1.47 21.02
C ARG A 40 15.16 2.36 22.12
N LEU A 41 13.87 2.29 22.38
CA LEU A 41 13.17 3.10 23.38
C LEU A 41 12.49 2.21 24.40
N THR A 42 12.42 2.69 25.64
CA THR A 42 11.60 2.05 26.67
C THR A 42 10.11 2.33 26.45
N GLY A 43 9.24 1.49 27.02
CA GLY A 43 7.79 1.70 26.96
C GLY A 43 7.36 3.10 27.41
N PRO A 44 7.86 3.62 28.56
CA PRO A 44 7.58 4.99 29.00
C PRO A 44 8.05 6.08 28.02
N GLU A 45 9.21 5.92 27.37
CA GLU A 45 9.69 6.87 26.37
C GLU A 45 8.80 6.88 25.11
N ILE A 46 8.38 5.70 24.64
CA ILE A 46 7.43 5.56 23.54
C ILE A 46 6.09 6.21 23.92
N GLY A 47 5.56 5.86 25.10
CA GLY A 47 4.31 6.42 25.61
C GLY A 47 4.32 7.94 25.61
N LYS A 48 5.42 8.56 26.07
CA LYS A 48 5.58 10.02 26.08
C LYS A 48 5.67 10.62 24.67
N LYS A 49 6.37 9.95 23.74
CA LYS A 49 6.54 10.45 22.36
C LYS A 49 5.25 10.38 21.55
N LEU A 50 4.44 9.33 21.76
CA LEU A 50 3.22 9.06 21.01
C LEU A 50 1.95 9.46 21.76
N ASP A 51 2.09 10.13 22.93
CA ASP A 51 0.96 10.54 23.79
C ASP A 51 0.02 9.36 24.16
N LEU A 52 0.63 8.22 24.51
CA LEU A 52 -0.12 7.03 24.89
C LEU A 52 -0.42 7.02 26.40
N HIS A 53 -1.64 6.66 26.75
CA HIS A 53 -1.99 6.45 28.15
C HIS A 53 -1.24 5.24 28.72
N PRO A 54 -0.56 5.36 29.89
CA PRO A 54 0.31 4.30 30.44
C PRO A 54 -0.39 2.94 30.63
N LEU A 55 -1.68 2.95 30.95
CA LEU A 55 -2.45 1.71 31.19
C LEU A 55 -2.50 0.79 29.97
N GLY A 56 -2.60 1.35 28.75
CA GLY A 56 -2.69 0.55 27.52
C GLY A 56 -1.37 0.41 26.77
N ALA A 57 -0.38 1.25 27.07
CA ALA A 57 0.84 1.31 26.28
C ALA A 57 1.66 0.01 26.36
N ALA A 58 1.80 -0.57 27.54
CA ALA A 58 2.57 -1.80 27.74
C ALA A 58 1.95 -2.98 26.99
N ASP A 59 0.66 -3.21 27.15
CA ASP A 59 -0.08 -4.30 26.49
C ASP A 59 -0.06 -4.14 24.96
N PHE A 60 -0.16 -2.90 24.47
CA PHE A 60 -0.09 -2.59 23.05
C PHE A 60 1.28 -2.93 22.46
N LEU A 61 2.37 -2.54 23.13
CA LEU A 61 3.73 -2.84 22.68
C LEU A 61 4.03 -4.34 22.76
N ASP A 62 3.60 -5.01 23.82
CA ASP A 62 3.80 -6.44 23.99
C ASP A 62 2.98 -7.26 22.98
N ALA A 63 1.79 -6.80 22.60
CA ALA A 63 1.02 -7.39 21.49
C ALA A 63 1.78 -7.32 20.17
N LEU A 64 2.44 -6.18 19.86
CA LEU A 64 3.26 -6.02 18.67
C LEU A 64 4.50 -6.93 18.70
N VAL A 65 5.11 -7.14 19.87
CA VAL A 65 6.20 -8.12 20.05
C VAL A 65 5.71 -9.54 19.82
N ALA A 66 4.56 -9.92 20.41
CA ALA A 66 3.97 -11.24 20.22
C ALA A 66 3.64 -11.53 18.73
N MET A 67 3.21 -10.51 18.00
CA MET A 67 2.95 -10.58 16.55
C MET A 67 4.22 -10.46 15.69
N LYS A 68 5.41 -10.30 16.29
CA LYS A 68 6.70 -10.14 15.60
C LYS A 68 6.82 -8.89 14.74
N PHE A 69 6.11 -7.83 15.08
CA PHE A 69 6.27 -6.50 14.48
C PHE A 69 7.26 -5.62 15.25
N LEU A 70 7.50 -5.92 16.52
CA LEU A 70 8.58 -5.34 17.33
C LEU A 70 9.44 -6.44 17.94
N GLU A 71 10.66 -6.08 18.28
CA GLU A 71 11.53 -6.83 19.17
C GLU A 71 11.60 -6.13 20.53
N ARG A 72 11.85 -6.92 21.60
CA ARG A 72 12.01 -6.44 22.96
C ARG A 72 13.26 -7.04 23.57
N GLU A 73 14.05 -6.18 24.24
CA GLU A 73 15.21 -6.57 25.03
C GLU A 73 15.02 -6.16 26.49
N GLY A 74 15.19 -7.11 27.40
CA GLY A 74 14.96 -6.91 28.84
C GLY A 74 13.49 -7.04 29.24
N ASP A 75 13.20 -6.71 30.51
CA ASP A 75 11.91 -6.88 31.13
C ASP A 75 11.47 -5.65 31.94
N GLY A 76 10.14 -5.56 32.19
CA GLY A 76 9.52 -4.49 32.98
C GLY A 76 9.67 -3.11 32.35
N ALA A 77 9.68 -2.07 33.17
CA ALA A 77 9.70 -0.69 32.73
C ALA A 77 10.97 -0.27 31.96
N ASN A 78 12.08 -1.00 32.13
CA ASN A 78 13.34 -0.74 31.45
C ASN A 78 13.52 -1.54 30.17
N ALA A 79 12.56 -2.40 29.83
CA ALA A 79 12.59 -3.13 28.55
C ALA A 79 12.62 -2.15 27.38
N LYS A 80 13.46 -2.44 26.39
CA LYS A 80 13.63 -1.62 25.20
C LYS A 80 12.97 -2.29 24.01
N TYR A 81 12.16 -1.54 23.30
CA TYR A 81 11.49 -1.96 22.07
C TYR A 81 12.17 -1.38 20.86
N PHE A 82 12.22 -2.11 19.76
CA PHE A 82 12.82 -1.68 18.50
C PHE A 82 12.19 -2.41 17.31
N ASN A 83 12.40 -1.85 16.12
CA ASN A 83 11.89 -2.41 14.89
C ASN A 83 12.54 -3.77 14.58
N THR A 84 11.74 -4.68 14.04
CA THR A 84 12.27 -5.94 13.49
C THR A 84 12.94 -5.71 12.13
N PRO A 85 13.76 -6.66 11.63
CA PRO A 85 14.27 -6.61 10.25
C PRO A 85 13.19 -6.51 9.17
N ALA A 86 11.95 -6.94 9.49
CA ALA A 86 10.82 -6.82 8.58
C ALA A 86 10.14 -5.45 8.66
N THR A 87 9.96 -4.88 9.86
CA THR A 87 9.24 -3.61 10.02
C THR A 87 10.10 -2.38 9.71
N ALA A 88 11.39 -2.41 10.03
CA ALA A 88 12.28 -1.29 9.76
C ALA A 88 12.26 -0.81 8.30
N PRO A 89 12.41 -1.67 7.28
CA PRO A 89 12.40 -1.21 5.90
C PRO A 89 11.01 -0.85 5.36
N TYR A 90 9.92 -1.41 5.92
CA TYR A 90 8.60 -1.28 5.32
C TYR A 90 7.64 -0.36 6.08
N LEU A 91 7.88 -0.09 7.37
CA LEU A 91 6.99 0.71 8.20
C LEU A 91 7.64 1.97 8.80
N ASP A 92 8.94 2.18 8.61
CA ASP A 92 9.62 3.44 8.89
C ASP A 92 9.47 4.39 7.68
N ARG A 93 8.87 5.57 7.89
CA ARG A 93 8.63 6.57 6.83
C ARG A 93 9.91 7.08 6.17
N SER A 94 11.04 7.02 6.87
CA SER A 94 12.33 7.42 6.31
C SER A 94 12.89 6.42 5.29
N SER A 95 12.32 5.21 5.25
CA SER A 95 12.75 4.15 4.34
C SER A 95 12.24 4.38 2.91
N PRO A 96 13.09 4.21 1.88
CA PRO A 96 12.64 4.24 0.48
C PRO A 96 11.72 3.08 0.12
N ARG A 97 11.55 2.10 1.01
CA ARG A 97 10.67 0.93 0.85
C ARG A 97 9.40 1.02 1.69
N TYR A 98 9.08 2.20 2.22
CA TYR A 98 7.89 2.42 3.05
C TYR A 98 6.59 2.03 2.34
N ILE A 99 5.75 1.26 3.03
CA ILE A 99 4.44 0.82 2.54
C ILE A 99 3.29 1.24 3.48
N GLY A 100 3.59 2.01 4.53
CA GLY A 100 2.63 2.35 5.60
C GLY A 100 1.41 3.13 5.12
N GLY A 101 1.45 3.77 3.96
CA GLY A 101 0.28 4.41 3.35
C GLY A 101 -0.89 3.45 3.12
N ILE A 102 -0.60 2.16 2.82
CA ILE A 102 -1.65 1.13 2.71
C ILE A 102 -2.32 0.82 4.05
N PRO A 103 -1.60 0.46 5.13
CA PRO A 103 -2.18 0.35 6.47
C PRO A 103 -2.99 1.59 6.90
N GLU A 104 -2.53 2.79 6.60
CA GLU A 104 -3.26 4.04 6.92
C GLU A 104 -4.60 4.10 6.18
N MET A 105 -4.61 3.84 4.89
CA MET A 105 -5.83 3.79 4.06
C MET A 105 -6.79 2.70 4.56
N LEU A 106 -6.26 1.52 4.91
CA LEU A 106 -7.06 0.42 5.46
C LEU A 106 -7.71 0.83 6.79
N ASN A 107 -6.98 1.53 7.67
CA ASN A 107 -7.47 1.91 9.00
C ASN A 107 -8.54 3.00 8.98
N ALA A 108 -8.48 3.92 8.03
CA ALA A 108 -9.38 5.08 7.98
C ALA A 108 -10.78 4.72 7.40
N PRO A 109 -11.01 4.81 6.07
CA PRO A 109 -12.35 4.55 5.55
C PRO A 109 -12.67 3.06 5.44
N LEU A 110 -11.74 2.23 4.94
CA LEU A 110 -12.04 0.86 4.55
C LEU A 110 -12.43 -0.02 5.74
N PHE A 111 -11.77 0.15 6.89
CA PHE A 111 -12.13 -0.60 8.10
C PHE A 111 -13.57 -0.37 8.52
N LYS A 112 -14.09 0.86 8.36
CA LYS A 112 -15.48 1.20 8.69
C LYS A 112 -16.46 0.57 7.72
N TYR A 113 -16.17 0.58 6.42
CA TYR A 113 -17.07 0.05 5.41
C TYR A 113 -17.28 -1.46 5.53
N TRP A 114 -16.29 -2.20 6.02
CA TRP A 114 -16.40 -3.63 6.26
C TRP A 114 -17.43 -4.00 7.36
N ASN A 115 -17.77 -3.08 8.24
CA ASN A 115 -18.85 -3.30 9.22
C ASN A 115 -20.22 -3.49 8.53
N ASP A 116 -20.38 -2.91 7.36
CA ASP A 116 -21.62 -2.93 6.58
C ASP A 116 -21.68 -4.08 5.54
N LEU A 117 -20.71 -5.01 5.59
CA LEU A 117 -20.69 -6.19 4.70
C LEU A 117 -22.04 -6.97 4.67
N PRO A 118 -22.73 -7.21 5.81
CA PRO A 118 -24.04 -7.88 5.77
C PRO A 118 -25.07 -7.14 4.94
N GLU A 119 -25.05 -5.80 4.93
CA GLU A 119 -25.97 -4.98 4.13
C GLU A 119 -25.59 -5.04 2.64
N ALA A 120 -24.29 -4.97 2.32
CA ALA A 120 -23.80 -5.14 0.95
C ALA A 120 -24.28 -6.45 0.34
N LEU A 121 -24.16 -7.55 1.08
CA LEU A 121 -24.56 -8.88 0.61
C LEU A 121 -26.08 -9.03 0.43
N ARG A 122 -26.89 -8.33 1.24
CA ARG A 122 -28.37 -8.38 1.12
C ARG A 122 -28.89 -7.49 0.02
N THR A 123 -28.26 -6.36 -0.23
CA THR A 123 -28.79 -5.31 -1.12
C THR A 123 -28.11 -5.25 -2.49
N GLY A 124 -26.89 -5.84 -2.62
CA GLY A 124 -26.05 -5.69 -3.80
C GLY A 124 -25.52 -4.26 -4.00
N LYS A 125 -25.70 -3.36 -3.01
CA LYS A 125 -25.29 -1.97 -3.09
C LYS A 125 -23.89 -1.80 -2.45
N PRO A 126 -23.04 -0.93 -3.01
CA PRO A 126 -21.75 -0.61 -2.41
C PRO A 126 -21.93 0.06 -1.04
N GLN A 127 -21.07 -0.28 -0.09
CA GLN A 127 -21.05 0.25 1.27
C GLN A 127 -19.79 1.11 1.45
N ASN A 128 -19.73 2.22 0.77
CA ASN A 128 -18.64 3.17 0.78
C ASN A 128 -19.20 4.60 0.97
N GLU A 129 -18.39 5.61 0.73
CA GLU A 129 -18.75 7.01 0.83
C GLU A 129 -19.99 7.41 0.02
N THR A 130 -20.27 6.70 -1.07
CA THR A 130 -21.45 6.98 -1.92
C THR A 130 -22.78 6.53 -1.29
N LYS A 131 -22.74 5.69 -0.24
CA LYS A 131 -23.94 5.15 0.45
C LYS A 131 -24.88 6.27 0.94
N HIS A 132 -24.33 7.40 1.36
CA HIS A 132 -25.09 8.54 1.90
C HIS A 132 -25.03 9.78 1.00
N GLY A 133 -24.81 9.60 -0.30
CA GLY A 133 -24.72 10.69 -1.26
C GLY A 133 -23.37 11.41 -1.28
N GLY A 134 -22.34 10.82 -0.70
CA GLY A 134 -20.96 11.30 -0.83
C GLY A 134 -20.44 11.14 -2.27
N LYS A 135 -19.39 11.88 -2.60
CA LYS A 135 -18.66 11.72 -3.85
C LYS A 135 -17.92 10.38 -3.85
N ASN A 136 -17.61 9.87 -5.03
CA ASN A 136 -16.73 8.71 -5.15
C ASN A 136 -15.36 9.03 -4.53
N ILE A 137 -14.78 8.06 -3.81
CA ILE A 137 -13.45 8.24 -3.18
C ILE A 137 -12.38 8.72 -4.16
N PHE A 138 -12.45 8.26 -5.41
CA PHE A 138 -11.53 8.71 -6.45
C PHE A 138 -11.76 10.17 -6.86
N ASP A 139 -13.02 10.65 -6.88
CA ASP A 139 -13.31 12.06 -7.17
C ASP A 139 -12.75 12.98 -6.07
N GLU A 140 -12.86 12.57 -4.80
CA GLU A 140 -12.28 13.29 -3.68
C GLU A 140 -10.75 13.22 -3.67
N LEU A 141 -10.20 12.06 -3.99
CA LEU A 141 -8.77 11.82 -4.07
C LEU A 141 -8.11 12.67 -5.17
N TYR A 142 -8.71 12.70 -6.36
CA TYR A 142 -8.20 13.51 -7.48
C TYR A 142 -8.37 15.02 -7.29
N ALA A 143 -9.26 15.43 -6.39
CA ALA A 143 -9.44 16.85 -6.04
C ALA A 143 -8.43 17.37 -5.01
N ASP A 144 -7.71 16.48 -4.32
CA ASP A 144 -6.76 16.81 -3.26
C ASP A 144 -5.35 16.25 -3.61
N PRO A 145 -4.42 17.09 -4.09
CA PRO A 145 -3.10 16.64 -4.52
C PRO A 145 -2.28 15.94 -3.45
N GLU A 146 -2.39 16.35 -2.18
CA GLU A 146 -1.62 15.74 -1.08
C GLU A 146 -2.14 14.33 -0.76
N LYS A 147 -3.46 14.16 -0.72
CA LYS A 147 -4.08 12.84 -0.55
C LYS A 147 -3.79 11.93 -1.74
N LEU A 148 -3.84 12.47 -2.95
CA LEU A 148 -3.51 11.72 -4.16
C LEU A 148 -2.07 11.22 -4.12
N GLU A 149 -1.10 12.09 -3.80
CA GLU A 149 0.31 11.71 -3.70
C GLU A 149 0.50 10.61 -2.64
N CYS A 150 -0.07 10.79 -1.44
CA CYS A 150 0.00 9.80 -0.36
C CYS A 150 -0.58 8.44 -0.77
N PHE A 151 -1.72 8.44 -1.45
CA PHE A 151 -2.34 7.22 -1.98
C PHE A 151 -1.47 6.54 -3.03
N LEU A 152 -0.97 7.29 -4.00
CA LEU A 152 -0.12 6.76 -5.07
C LEU A 152 1.21 6.22 -4.53
N ASP A 153 1.80 6.85 -3.52
CA ASP A 153 3.00 6.36 -2.83
C ASP A 153 2.74 5.05 -2.08
N GLY A 154 1.59 4.95 -1.42
CA GLY A 154 1.14 3.72 -0.80
C GLY A 154 1.01 2.57 -1.81
N MET A 155 0.33 2.82 -2.93
CA MET A 155 0.17 1.84 -4.02
C MET A 155 1.51 1.45 -4.66
N THR A 156 2.42 2.42 -4.79
CA THR A 156 3.79 2.21 -5.28
C THR A 156 4.56 1.27 -4.36
N GLY A 157 4.48 1.49 -3.04
CA GLY A 157 5.09 0.59 -2.05
C GLY A 157 4.59 -0.85 -2.15
N LEU A 158 3.26 -1.02 -2.29
CA LEU A 158 2.62 -2.32 -2.43
C LEU A 158 3.06 -3.07 -3.71
N SER A 159 3.20 -2.33 -4.81
CA SER A 159 3.47 -2.91 -6.14
C SER A 159 4.95 -3.16 -6.40
N ARG A 160 5.84 -2.51 -5.68
CA ARG A 160 7.29 -2.47 -5.95
C ARG A 160 7.91 -3.85 -6.16
N ILE A 161 7.74 -4.77 -5.21
CA ILE A 161 8.33 -6.11 -5.28
C ILE A 161 7.84 -6.87 -6.52
N ASN A 162 6.56 -6.73 -6.86
CA ASN A 162 5.98 -7.38 -8.03
C ASN A 162 6.51 -6.78 -9.33
N PHE A 163 6.67 -5.47 -9.41
CA PHE A 163 7.17 -4.77 -10.59
C PHE A 163 8.67 -4.98 -10.79
N GLU A 164 9.45 -5.00 -9.72
CA GLU A 164 10.86 -5.42 -9.76
C GLU A 164 10.99 -6.84 -10.30
N ALA A 165 10.16 -7.78 -9.80
CA ALA A 165 10.16 -9.16 -10.25
C ALA A 165 9.67 -9.30 -11.72
N LEU A 166 8.70 -8.51 -12.15
CA LEU A 166 8.24 -8.49 -13.54
C LEU A 166 9.35 -7.98 -14.47
N ALA A 167 10.01 -6.88 -14.10
CA ALA A 167 11.13 -6.33 -14.85
C ALA A 167 12.33 -7.30 -14.94
N ASP A 168 12.52 -8.17 -13.95
CA ASP A 168 13.58 -9.20 -13.97
C ASP A 168 13.22 -10.44 -14.80
N LYS A 169 11.97 -10.88 -14.72
CA LYS A 169 11.59 -12.22 -15.22
C LYS A 169 10.99 -12.20 -16.63
N PHE A 170 10.39 -11.08 -17.03
CA PHE A 170 9.82 -10.98 -18.38
C PHE A 170 10.92 -10.64 -19.40
N ASP A 171 10.95 -11.38 -20.50
CA ASP A 171 11.94 -11.16 -21.57
C ASP A 171 11.55 -9.93 -22.44
N PHE A 172 12.05 -8.78 -22.06
CA PHE A 172 11.89 -7.53 -22.83
C PHE A 172 12.82 -7.38 -24.02
N SER A 173 13.75 -8.34 -24.27
CA SER A 173 14.77 -8.20 -25.32
C SER A 173 14.22 -8.02 -26.73
N ARG A 174 13.02 -8.53 -26.98
CA ARG A 174 12.33 -8.50 -28.28
C ARG A 174 11.51 -7.24 -28.53
N TYR A 175 11.38 -6.38 -27.53
CA TYR A 175 10.50 -5.22 -27.55
C TYR A 175 11.27 -3.92 -27.47
N ARG A 176 10.67 -2.83 -27.97
CA ARG A 176 11.24 -1.49 -27.99
C ARG A 176 10.42 -0.50 -27.19
N SER A 177 9.16 -0.79 -26.94
CA SER A 177 8.25 0.12 -26.26
C SER A 177 7.31 -0.60 -25.29
N LEU A 178 7.04 0.05 -24.15
CA LEU A 178 6.10 -0.35 -23.12
C LEU A 178 5.12 0.79 -22.85
N CYS A 179 3.83 0.49 -22.79
CA CYS A 179 2.83 1.39 -22.24
C CYS A 179 2.20 0.77 -20.99
N ASP A 180 2.37 1.41 -19.84
CA ASP A 180 1.72 1.04 -18.59
C ASP A 180 0.46 1.89 -18.40
N VAL A 181 -0.70 1.24 -18.47
CA VAL A 181 -2.02 1.86 -18.39
C VAL A 181 -2.49 1.86 -16.95
N GLY A 182 -2.86 3.03 -16.42
CA GLY A 182 -3.06 3.26 -14.99
C GLY A 182 -1.74 3.18 -14.23
N GLY A 183 -0.68 3.71 -14.83
CA GLY A 183 0.68 3.54 -14.37
C GLY A 183 1.05 4.30 -13.09
N ALA A 184 0.12 5.08 -12.54
CA ALA A 184 0.25 5.79 -11.27
C ALA A 184 1.55 6.62 -11.21
N THR A 185 2.47 6.31 -10.30
CA THR A 185 3.78 7.00 -10.18
C THR A 185 4.77 6.66 -11.31
N GLY A 186 4.40 5.79 -12.24
CA GLY A 186 5.30 5.27 -13.29
C GLY A 186 6.29 4.22 -12.80
N LEU A 187 6.06 3.61 -11.64
CA LEU A 187 7.00 2.67 -11.03
C LEU A 187 7.38 1.51 -11.94
N LEU A 188 6.42 0.87 -12.62
CA LEU A 188 6.73 -0.23 -13.54
C LEU A 188 7.62 0.24 -14.69
N CYS A 189 7.29 1.37 -15.29
CA CYS A 189 8.14 1.98 -16.32
C CYS A 189 9.55 2.28 -15.82
N ILE A 190 9.68 2.78 -14.59
CA ILE A 190 10.98 3.06 -13.95
C ILE A 190 11.79 1.77 -13.78
N GLU A 191 11.19 0.70 -13.24
CA GLU A 191 11.91 -0.56 -13.01
C GLU A 191 12.30 -1.25 -14.32
N VAL A 192 11.42 -1.23 -15.33
CA VAL A 192 11.74 -1.75 -16.67
C VAL A 192 12.83 -0.92 -17.34
N ALA A 193 12.73 0.41 -17.33
CA ALA A 193 13.71 1.27 -17.98
C ALA A 193 15.10 1.17 -17.35
N LYS A 194 15.21 0.96 -16.04
CA LYS A 194 16.50 0.73 -15.37
C LYS A 194 17.20 -0.54 -15.85
N LYS A 195 16.44 -1.61 -16.07
CA LYS A 195 16.98 -2.94 -16.41
C LYS A 195 17.13 -3.17 -17.91
N HIS A 196 16.30 -2.51 -18.72
CA HIS A 196 16.22 -2.69 -20.16
C HIS A 196 16.47 -1.36 -20.90
N PRO A 197 17.73 -1.00 -21.15
CA PRO A 197 18.12 0.28 -21.77
C PRO A 197 17.51 0.55 -23.15
N GLN A 198 17.09 -0.50 -23.85
CA GLN A 198 16.52 -0.42 -25.20
C GLN A 198 15.01 -0.09 -25.19
N ILE A 199 14.34 -0.15 -24.03
CA ILE A 199 12.90 0.07 -23.94
C ILE A 199 12.59 1.55 -23.67
N GLU A 200 11.73 2.13 -24.50
CA GLU A 200 11.07 3.41 -24.23
C GLU A 200 9.74 3.16 -23.55
N CYS A 201 9.45 3.89 -22.48
CA CYS A 201 8.27 3.66 -21.68
C CYS A 201 7.29 4.83 -21.79
N ILE A 202 6.00 4.48 -21.70
CA ILE A 202 4.89 5.43 -21.56
C ILE A 202 4.11 5.02 -20.33
N THR A 203 3.94 5.92 -19.35
CA THR A 203 2.97 5.76 -18.29
C THR A 203 1.73 6.58 -18.62
N LEU A 204 0.59 5.91 -18.76
CA LEU A 204 -0.69 6.53 -19.07
C LEU A 204 -1.57 6.51 -17.83
N ASP A 205 -2.09 7.67 -17.44
CA ASP A 205 -3.05 7.77 -16.33
C ASP A 205 -3.96 9.01 -16.52
N LEU A 206 -4.87 9.24 -15.58
CA LEU A 206 -5.70 10.44 -15.57
C LEU A 206 -4.87 11.69 -15.28
N SER A 207 -5.31 12.84 -15.79
CA SER A 207 -4.58 14.11 -15.70
C SER A 207 -4.08 14.48 -14.29
N PRO A 208 -4.83 14.29 -13.19
CA PRO A 208 -4.32 14.63 -11.85
C PRO A 208 -3.09 13.84 -11.42
N VAL A 209 -2.88 12.64 -11.98
CA VAL A 209 -1.77 11.74 -11.63
C VAL A 209 -0.46 12.15 -12.29
N GLU A 210 -0.51 12.87 -13.42
CA GLU A 210 0.66 13.18 -14.25
C GLU A 210 1.78 13.89 -13.48
N ALA A 211 1.42 14.85 -12.61
CA ALA A 211 2.42 15.60 -11.84
C ALA A 211 3.21 14.70 -10.89
N VAL A 212 2.54 13.74 -10.25
CA VAL A 212 3.17 12.77 -9.36
C VAL A 212 4.07 11.82 -10.15
N ALA A 213 3.61 11.30 -11.29
CA ALA A 213 4.43 10.47 -12.16
C ALA A 213 5.70 11.19 -12.62
N LYS A 214 5.59 12.44 -13.08
CA LYS A 214 6.75 13.25 -13.50
C LYS A 214 7.76 13.44 -12.37
N LYS A 215 7.29 13.68 -11.15
CA LYS A 215 8.15 13.82 -9.96
C LYS A 215 8.98 12.56 -9.73
N HIS A 216 8.35 11.38 -9.73
CA HIS A 216 9.03 10.09 -9.51
C HIS A 216 9.99 9.73 -10.67
N ILE A 217 9.58 9.94 -11.91
CA ILE A 217 10.40 9.67 -13.10
C ILE A 217 11.65 10.57 -13.10
N THR A 218 11.49 11.86 -12.78
CA THR A 218 12.61 12.81 -12.68
C THR A 218 13.56 12.43 -11.55
N ALA A 219 13.03 12.08 -10.39
CA ALA A 219 13.84 11.62 -9.26
C ALA A 219 14.62 10.33 -9.56
N ALA A 220 14.10 9.48 -10.46
CA ALA A 220 14.78 8.28 -10.95
C ALA A 220 15.83 8.58 -12.05
N GLY A 221 15.93 9.82 -12.55
CA GLY A 221 16.85 10.18 -13.65
C GLY A 221 16.47 9.61 -15.00
N LEU A 222 15.17 9.35 -15.24
CA LEU A 222 14.68 8.65 -16.44
C LEU A 222 13.71 9.49 -17.30
N ALA A 223 13.71 10.81 -17.14
CA ALA A 223 12.82 11.71 -17.85
C ALA A 223 12.98 11.66 -19.39
N ASP A 224 14.17 11.33 -19.88
CA ASP A 224 14.45 11.19 -21.32
C ASP A 224 13.95 9.86 -21.92
N ARG A 225 13.57 8.90 -21.08
CA ARG A 225 13.22 7.54 -21.50
C ARG A 225 11.80 7.13 -21.12
N ILE A 226 11.17 7.85 -20.22
CA ILE A 226 9.80 7.59 -19.76
C ILE A 226 8.97 8.83 -20.03
N ARG A 227 7.99 8.69 -20.91
CA ARG A 227 7.02 9.74 -21.21
C ARG A 227 5.74 9.53 -20.41
N THR A 228 5.19 10.59 -19.84
CA THR A 228 3.83 10.59 -19.31
C THR A 228 2.83 10.83 -20.44
N ALA A 229 1.67 10.18 -20.35
CA ALA A 229 0.51 10.44 -21.20
C ALA A 229 -0.72 10.54 -20.32
N THR A 230 -1.64 11.42 -20.65
CA THR A 230 -2.92 11.59 -19.95
C THR A 230 -4.06 11.10 -20.81
N GLY A 231 -5.01 10.38 -20.22
CA GLY A 231 -6.20 9.89 -20.89
C GLY A 231 -7.01 8.93 -20.05
N ASP A 232 -8.29 8.83 -20.37
CA ASP A 232 -9.20 7.83 -19.81
C ASP A 232 -9.23 6.61 -20.73
N PHE A 233 -8.55 5.54 -20.34
CA PHE A 233 -8.44 4.31 -21.14
C PHE A 233 -9.80 3.62 -21.40
N PHE A 234 -10.90 4.03 -20.74
CA PHE A 234 -12.24 3.60 -21.09
C PHE A 234 -12.85 4.37 -22.27
N GLN A 235 -12.32 5.56 -22.59
CA GLN A 235 -12.86 6.46 -23.60
C GLN A 235 -11.85 6.77 -24.71
N ASP A 236 -10.57 6.89 -24.33
CA ASP A 236 -9.50 7.32 -25.22
C ASP A 236 -8.75 6.13 -25.83
N PRO A 237 -8.18 6.29 -27.03
CA PRO A 237 -7.32 5.27 -27.62
C PRO A 237 -6.01 5.14 -26.82
N LEU A 238 -5.57 3.90 -26.62
CA LEU A 238 -4.30 3.65 -25.96
C LEU A 238 -3.12 4.06 -26.84
N PRO A 239 -2.03 4.57 -26.25
CA PRO A 239 -0.77 4.76 -26.93
C PRO A 239 -0.29 3.44 -27.57
N LYS A 240 0.24 3.54 -28.78
CA LYS A 240 0.84 2.36 -29.46
C LYS A 240 2.14 1.99 -28.77
N ALA A 241 2.27 0.74 -28.38
CA ALA A 241 3.46 0.14 -27.79
C ALA A 241 3.54 -1.34 -28.12
N ASP A 242 4.75 -1.92 -28.08
CA ASP A 242 4.95 -3.36 -28.31
C ASP A 242 4.38 -4.18 -27.15
N VAL A 243 4.45 -3.64 -25.93
CA VAL A 243 3.93 -4.25 -24.71
C VAL A 243 2.97 -3.28 -24.03
N ILE A 244 1.81 -3.76 -23.65
CA ILE A 244 0.85 -3.01 -22.83
C ILE A 244 0.68 -3.75 -21.52
N THR A 245 0.80 -3.03 -20.41
CA THR A 245 0.55 -3.52 -19.05
C THR A 245 -0.64 -2.82 -18.42
N MET A 246 -1.39 -3.53 -17.60
CA MET A 246 -2.55 -3.04 -16.85
C MET A 246 -2.52 -3.62 -15.45
N GLY A 247 -1.87 -2.94 -14.53
CA GLY A 247 -1.75 -3.38 -13.13
C GLY A 247 -2.93 -2.92 -12.30
N MET A 248 -3.58 -3.85 -11.57
CA MET A 248 -4.67 -3.60 -10.60
C MET A 248 -5.92 -2.86 -11.13
N ILE A 249 -6.03 -2.66 -12.44
CA ILE A 249 -7.18 -1.98 -13.09
C ILE A 249 -8.36 -2.92 -13.28
N CYS A 250 -8.10 -4.20 -13.55
CA CYS A 250 -9.16 -5.19 -13.83
C CYS A 250 -10.11 -5.42 -12.65
N THR A 251 -9.77 -4.96 -11.46
CA THR A 251 -10.60 -5.07 -10.25
C THR A 251 -11.58 -3.92 -10.08
N THR A 252 -11.39 -2.80 -10.78
CA THR A 252 -12.14 -1.56 -10.55
C THR A 252 -13.22 -1.28 -11.59
N GLY A 253 -13.24 -2.02 -12.69
CA GLY A 253 -14.10 -1.74 -13.83
C GLY A 253 -15.22 -2.75 -14.06
N THR A 254 -16.33 -2.28 -14.59
CA THR A 254 -17.43 -3.11 -15.09
C THR A 254 -17.10 -3.67 -16.48
N TRP A 255 -16.16 -4.60 -16.56
CA TRP A 255 -15.78 -5.29 -17.81
C TRP A 255 -16.93 -6.08 -18.47
N ARG A 256 -18.11 -6.15 -17.84
CA ARG A 256 -19.28 -6.88 -18.36
C ARG A 256 -20.10 -6.11 -19.39
N LYS A 257 -19.68 -4.95 -19.88
CA LYS A 257 -20.48 -4.12 -20.82
C LYS A 257 -19.77 -3.80 -22.14
N ARG A 258 -18.83 -4.65 -22.58
CA ARG A 258 -18.35 -4.58 -23.95
C ARG A 258 -18.28 -5.96 -24.56
#